data_2d5e210f34d31588e18b27498aeac6dc
#
_entry.id   2d5e210f34d31588e18b27498aeac6dc
#
_cell.length_a   1.000
_cell.length_b   1.000
_cell.length_c   1.000
_cell.angle_alpha   90.00
_cell.angle_beta   90.00
_cell.angle_gamma   90.00
#
_symmetry.space_group_name_H-M   'P 1'
#
loop_
_entity.id
_entity.type
_entity.pdbx_description
1 polymer ?
#
loop_
_entity_poly.entity_id
_entity_poly.type
_entity_poly.pdbx_seq_one_letter_code
_entity_poly.pdbx_strand_id
1 'polypeptide(L)'
;SILPYVDTLLITDTGSTDHTLEIIRSIKDPKINLTTIKISTPKELTAVRQAQIQESKNPWIWLIDGDEIYSTHLAKEIVGQVNSDKFEGIVVRRYDLLGDIYHHQQDSIGEYSLFGQHGHLVTRLVNRDKIQGLHYQGDYPLEGFFDQDGVSTRERAPQNWYITNNYLHHAMYLKRSSAGANLKSVLHRHKYKVEKGLPITTPLPEIFSLPRPNIIPDPSIKRSFTYELLASLITPVKHLKRKFL
;
A
#
# COMPACT_ATOMS: atom_id res chain seq x y z
N SER A 1 11.00 -1.50 -5.15
CA SER A 1 10.59 -0.39 -6.03
C SER A 1 11.03 0.97 -5.49
N ILE A 2 11.03 1.18 -4.15
CA ILE A 2 11.30 2.50 -3.54
C ILE A 2 12.74 2.70 -3.05
N LEU A 3 13.53 1.65 -2.94
CA LEU A 3 14.88 1.68 -2.36
C LEU A 3 15.81 2.77 -2.94
N PRO A 4 15.80 3.08 -4.25
CA PRO A 4 16.59 4.17 -4.81
C PRO A 4 16.19 5.58 -4.33
N TYR A 5 14.99 5.73 -3.74
CA TYR A 5 14.36 7.03 -3.45
C TYR A 5 14.28 7.36 -1.95
N VAL A 6 14.83 6.52 -1.11
CA VAL A 6 14.85 6.69 0.36
C VAL A 6 16.29 6.67 0.88
N ASP A 7 16.52 7.33 2.02
CA ASP A 7 17.80 7.32 2.70
C ASP A 7 17.94 6.10 3.61
N THR A 8 16.84 5.67 4.19
CA THR A 8 16.75 4.50 5.08
C THR A 8 15.44 3.76 4.82
N LEU A 9 15.48 2.43 4.84
CA LEU A 9 14.33 1.55 4.73
C LEU A 9 14.22 0.66 5.97
N LEU A 10 13.31 1.01 6.87
CA LEU A 10 12.98 0.20 8.04
C LEU A 10 11.97 -0.87 7.65
N ILE A 11 12.38 -2.13 7.63
CA ILE A 11 11.49 -3.26 7.31
C ILE A 11 11.21 -4.04 8.58
N THR A 12 9.94 -4.21 8.93
CA THR A 12 9.53 -5.15 9.98
C THR A 12 8.73 -6.29 9.37
N ASP A 13 9.32 -7.48 9.32
CA ASP A 13 8.58 -8.68 8.96
C ASP A 13 7.72 -9.14 10.15
N THR A 14 6.43 -9.26 9.91
CA THR A 14 5.43 -9.53 10.96
C THR A 14 5.02 -11.01 11.06
N GLY A 15 5.88 -11.89 10.58
CA GLY A 15 5.70 -13.35 10.65
C GLY A 15 5.40 -14.00 9.31
N SER A 16 6.12 -13.63 8.26
CA SER A 16 6.04 -14.29 6.96
C SER A 16 6.43 -15.77 7.06
N THR A 17 5.67 -16.64 6.37
CA THR A 17 5.87 -18.10 6.35
C THR A 17 6.33 -18.60 4.98
N ASP A 18 6.60 -17.72 4.06
CA ASP A 18 7.13 -17.95 2.72
C ASP A 18 8.58 -17.46 2.60
N HIS A 19 9.08 -17.31 1.39
CA HIS A 19 10.45 -16.85 1.10
C HIS A 19 10.68 -15.33 1.31
N THR A 20 9.73 -14.60 1.88
CA THR A 20 9.86 -13.13 2.07
C THR A 20 11.13 -12.73 2.79
N LEU A 21 11.43 -13.37 3.94
CA LEU A 21 12.66 -13.06 4.71
C LEU A 21 13.94 -13.41 3.95
N GLU A 22 13.96 -14.53 3.21
CA GLU A 22 15.07 -14.93 2.38
C GLU A 22 15.34 -13.89 1.29
N ILE A 23 14.30 -13.44 0.61
CA ILE A 23 14.38 -12.43 -0.44
C ILE A 23 14.89 -11.10 0.12
N ILE A 24 14.34 -10.62 1.24
CA ILE A 24 14.80 -9.36 1.85
C ILE A 24 16.28 -9.45 2.23
N ARG A 25 16.71 -10.54 2.86
CA ARG A 25 18.11 -10.77 3.27
C ARG A 25 19.08 -10.93 2.08
N SER A 26 18.59 -11.29 0.91
CA SER A 26 19.40 -11.39 -0.30
C SER A 26 19.76 -10.03 -0.88
N ILE A 27 18.98 -8.99 -0.57
CA ILE A 27 19.24 -7.61 -1.03
C ILE A 27 20.31 -7.00 -0.12
N LYS A 28 21.51 -6.79 -0.68
CA LYS A 28 22.65 -6.22 0.05
C LYS A 28 22.73 -4.72 -0.17
N ASP A 29 21.91 -3.97 0.56
CA ASP A 29 21.89 -2.52 0.52
C ASP A 29 21.98 -1.97 1.97
N PRO A 30 22.93 -1.07 2.28
CA PRO A 30 23.11 -0.53 3.62
C PRO A 30 21.94 0.30 4.15
N LYS A 31 21.03 0.73 3.29
CA LYS A 31 19.82 1.46 3.67
C LYS A 31 18.79 0.57 4.37
N ILE A 32 18.88 -0.77 4.22
CA ILE A 32 17.89 -1.71 4.73
C ILE A 32 18.21 -2.08 6.17
N ASN A 33 17.29 -1.76 7.07
CA ASN A 33 17.25 -2.22 8.46
C ASN A 33 16.09 -3.20 8.62
N LEU A 34 16.41 -4.50 8.80
CA LEU A 34 15.41 -5.56 8.90
C LEU A 34 15.23 -5.99 10.35
N THR A 35 14.00 -5.91 10.84
CA THR A 35 13.55 -6.47 12.13
C THR A 35 12.50 -7.55 11.86
N THR A 36 12.44 -8.56 12.73
CA THR A 36 11.43 -9.61 12.65
C THR A 36 10.65 -9.68 13.96
N ILE A 37 9.34 -9.66 13.88
CA ILE A 37 8.44 -9.80 15.02
C ILE A 37 7.23 -10.62 14.60
N LYS A 38 6.69 -11.42 15.51
CA LYS A 38 5.43 -12.12 15.25
C LYS A 38 4.29 -11.32 15.87
N ILE A 39 3.33 -10.93 15.06
CA ILE A 39 2.10 -10.27 15.52
C ILE A 39 0.90 -11.21 15.42
N SER A 40 -0.05 -11.02 16.31
CA SER A 40 -1.29 -11.81 16.41
C SER A 40 -2.54 -10.95 16.28
N THR A 41 -2.43 -9.64 16.51
CA THR A 41 -3.55 -8.71 16.52
C THR A 41 -3.29 -7.48 15.66
N PRO A 42 -4.34 -6.81 15.15
CA PRO A 42 -4.20 -5.54 14.43
C PRO A 42 -3.55 -4.44 15.28
N LYS A 43 -3.80 -4.43 16.59
CA LYS A 43 -3.23 -3.45 17.52
C LYS A 43 -1.69 -3.54 17.59
N GLU A 44 -1.15 -4.76 17.55
CA GLU A 44 0.30 -4.97 17.49
C GLU A 44 0.91 -4.40 16.20
N LEU A 45 0.19 -4.45 15.06
CA LEU A 45 0.63 -3.82 13.82
C LEU A 45 0.72 -2.30 13.96
N THR A 46 -0.27 -1.67 14.60
CA THR A 46 -0.25 -0.22 14.90
C THR A 46 0.95 0.14 15.77
N ALA A 47 1.27 -0.67 16.79
CA ALA A 47 2.44 -0.47 17.64
C ALA A 47 3.76 -0.60 16.85
N VAL A 48 3.87 -1.56 15.93
CA VAL A 48 5.03 -1.71 15.04
C VAL A 48 5.23 -0.46 14.19
N ARG A 49 4.17 0.06 13.58
CA ARG A 49 4.23 1.29 12.76
C ARG A 49 4.66 2.50 13.60
N GLN A 50 4.12 2.63 14.81
CA GLN A 50 4.52 3.69 15.75
C GLN A 50 6.00 3.59 16.13
N ALA A 51 6.51 2.40 16.39
CA ALA A 51 7.93 2.17 16.70
C ALA A 51 8.83 2.59 15.52
N GLN A 52 8.47 2.23 14.27
CA GLN A 52 9.20 2.65 13.08
C GLN A 52 9.22 4.18 12.89
N ILE A 53 8.12 4.86 13.22
CA ILE A 53 8.05 6.33 13.18
C ILE A 53 9.00 6.94 14.21
N GLN A 54 9.07 6.38 15.42
CA GLN A 54 9.98 6.83 16.49
C GLN A 54 11.46 6.57 16.12
N GLU A 55 11.76 5.44 15.50
CA GLU A 55 13.10 5.09 15.04
C GLU A 55 13.57 5.97 13.86
N SER A 56 12.65 6.41 13.01
CA SER A 56 12.96 7.28 11.87
C SER A 56 13.52 8.62 12.35
N LYS A 57 14.62 9.08 11.75
CA LYS A 57 15.30 10.35 12.10
C LYS A 57 15.07 11.45 11.07
N ASN A 58 14.61 11.08 9.88
CA ASN A 58 14.42 12.02 8.78
C ASN A 58 13.09 12.79 8.91
N PRO A 59 12.98 14.01 8.38
CA PRO A 59 11.75 14.80 8.41
C PRO A 59 10.57 14.10 7.75
N TRP A 60 10.80 13.46 6.62
CA TRP A 60 9.76 12.76 5.87
C TRP A 60 9.72 11.27 6.21
N ILE A 61 8.53 10.80 6.51
CA ILE A 61 8.24 9.40 6.74
C ILE A 61 7.36 8.89 5.61
N TRP A 62 7.86 7.86 4.91
CA TRP A 62 7.12 7.17 3.85
C TRP A 62 6.67 5.80 4.35
N LEU A 63 5.41 5.71 4.80
CA LEU A 63 4.81 4.46 5.27
C LEU A 63 4.38 3.60 4.07
N ILE A 64 4.88 2.37 3.98
CA ILE A 64 4.64 1.46 2.86
C ILE A 64 4.24 0.08 3.37
N ASP A 65 3.20 -0.48 2.81
CA ASP A 65 2.83 -1.86 3.04
C ASP A 65 3.56 -2.80 2.05
N GLY A 66 3.87 -4.02 2.47
CA GLY A 66 4.68 -4.97 1.69
C GLY A 66 4.03 -5.45 0.37
N ASP A 67 2.78 -5.10 0.13
CA ASP A 67 2.03 -5.41 -1.08
C ASP A 67 1.79 -4.16 -1.98
N GLU A 68 2.59 -3.10 -1.78
CA GLU A 68 2.54 -1.87 -2.57
C GLU A 68 3.76 -1.73 -3.48
N ILE A 69 3.51 -1.46 -4.75
CA ILE A 69 4.54 -1.32 -5.78
C ILE A 69 4.46 0.08 -6.39
N TYR A 70 5.58 0.80 -6.37
CA TYR A 70 5.72 2.15 -6.90
C TYR A 70 6.47 2.12 -8.23
N SER A 71 5.93 2.76 -9.27
CA SER A 71 6.66 3.01 -10.52
C SER A 71 7.73 4.09 -10.31
N THR A 72 8.73 4.11 -11.17
CA THR A 72 9.75 5.18 -11.20
C THR A 72 9.10 6.57 -11.35
N HIS A 73 8.04 6.70 -12.15
CA HIS A 73 7.34 7.97 -12.34
C HIS A 73 6.67 8.44 -11.05
N LEU A 74 5.95 7.56 -10.35
CA LEU A 74 5.33 7.89 -9.08
C LEU A 74 6.37 8.24 -8.01
N ALA A 75 7.45 7.44 -7.89
CA ALA A 75 8.48 7.71 -6.91
C ALA A 75 9.19 9.06 -7.16
N LYS A 76 9.48 9.40 -8.42
CA LYS A 76 10.05 10.72 -8.78
C LYS A 76 9.07 11.87 -8.53
N GLU A 77 7.79 11.69 -8.81
CA GLU A 77 6.74 12.67 -8.46
C GLU A 77 6.74 12.94 -6.96
N ILE A 78 6.72 11.89 -6.14
CA ILE A 78 6.75 11.99 -4.68
C ILE A 78 8.00 12.73 -4.21
N VAL A 79 9.20 12.33 -4.64
CA VAL A 79 10.47 12.98 -4.25
C VAL A 79 10.51 14.45 -4.68
N GLY A 80 9.97 14.78 -5.85
CA GLY A 80 9.84 16.16 -6.31
C GLY A 80 9.00 17.01 -5.36
N GLN A 81 7.92 16.47 -4.80
CA GLN A 81 7.07 17.17 -3.84
C GLN A 81 7.71 17.25 -2.44
N VAL A 82 8.40 16.19 -2.00
CA VAL A 82 9.22 16.20 -0.77
C VAL A 82 10.24 17.33 -0.82
N ASN A 83 10.97 17.45 -1.93
CA ASN A 83 12.02 18.47 -2.13
C ASN A 83 11.46 19.90 -2.27
N SER A 84 10.19 20.05 -2.63
CA SER A 84 9.54 21.37 -2.71
C SER A 84 9.32 22.01 -1.34
N ASP A 85 9.32 21.20 -0.29
CA ASP A 85 9.03 21.57 1.11
C ASP A 85 7.70 22.34 1.31
N LYS A 86 6.74 22.20 0.41
CA LYS A 86 5.46 22.92 0.47
C LYS A 86 4.42 22.25 1.33
N PHE A 87 4.44 20.90 1.39
CA PHE A 87 3.35 20.10 1.93
C PHE A 87 3.67 19.52 3.30
N GLU A 88 2.64 19.24 4.07
CA GLU A 88 2.70 18.48 5.33
C GLU A 88 2.67 16.97 5.08
N GLY A 89 2.08 16.56 3.96
CA GLY A 89 2.01 15.15 3.59
C GLY A 89 1.58 14.92 2.14
N ILE A 90 1.66 13.67 1.75
CA ILE A 90 1.32 13.22 0.39
C ILE A 90 0.35 12.06 0.47
N VAL A 91 -0.78 12.23 -0.22
CA VAL A 91 -1.78 11.19 -0.47
C VAL A 91 -1.48 10.56 -1.81
N VAL A 92 -1.39 9.24 -1.83
CA VAL A 92 -1.08 8.49 -3.04
C VAL A 92 -2.33 7.83 -3.59
N ARG A 93 -2.57 8.00 -4.89
CA ARG A 93 -3.59 7.25 -5.63
C ARG A 93 -3.14 5.81 -5.82
N ARG A 94 -4.08 4.87 -5.83
CA ARG A 94 -3.72 3.46 -5.97
C ARG A 94 -4.65 2.70 -6.91
N TYR A 95 -4.07 1.74 -7.60
CA TYR A 95 -4.79 0.67 -8.29
C TYR A 95 -4.85 -0.55 -7.37
N ASP A 96 -6.02 -0.89 -6.85
CA ASP A 96 -6.24 -2.14 -6.13
C ASP A 96 -6.36 -3.28 -7.15
N LEU A 97 -5.31 -4.07 -7.31
CA LEU A 97 -5.16 -5.06 -8.38
C LEU A 97 -6.12 -6.25 -8.22
N LEU A 98 -6.71 -6.71 -9.33
CA LEU A 98 -7.71 -7.78 -9.37
C LEU A 98 -7.27 -8.94 -10.27
N GLY A 99 -6.84 -10.03 -9.66
CA GLY A 99 -6.51 -11.29 -10.33
C GLY A 99 -5.17 -11.31 -11.06
N ASP A 100 -4.72 -10.18 -11.59
CA ASP A 100 -3.40 -9.97 -12.20
C ASP A 100 -2.94 -8.51 -12.05
N ILE A 101 -1.78 -8.17 -12.62
CA ILE A 101 -1.23 -6.80 -12.57
C ILE A 101 -1.82 -5.86 -13.62
N TYR A 102 -2.71 -6.32 -14.48
CA TYR A 102 -3.26 -5.58 -15.62
C TYR A 102 -4.65 -5.02 -15.36
N HIS A 103 -5.29 -5.39 -14.22
CA HIS A 103 -6.65 -4.99 -13.90
C HIS A 103 -6.74 -4.46 -12.48
N HIS A 104 -7.55 -3.43 -12.30
CA HIS A 104 -7.79 -2.83 -10.99
C HIS A 104 -9.28 -2.71 -10.66
N GLN A 105 -9.59 -2.55 -9.38
CA GLN A 105 -10.94 -2.28 -8.92
C GLN A 105 -11.39 -0.89 -9.37
N GLN A 106 -12.65 -0.74 -9.75
CA GLN A 106 -13.25 0.57 -10.03
C GLN A 106 -13.16 1.49 -8.81
N ASP A 107 -12.85 2.78 -9.03
CA ASP A 107 -12.68 3.78 -7.97
C ASP A 107 -13.95 3.94 -7.13
N SER A 108 -15.13 3.85 -7.74
CA SER A 108 -16.42 3.92 -7.03
C SER A 108 -16.70 2.74 -6.09
N ILE A 109 -15.82 1.73 -6.03
CA ILE A 109 -16.02 0.54 -5.19
C ILE A 109 -15.10 0.61 -3.97
N GLY A 110 -15.63 1.05 -2.82
CA GLY A 110 -14.85 1.20 -1.60
C GLY A 110 -13.87 2.37 -1.65
N GLU A 111 -14.28 3.43 -2.32
CA GLU A 111 -13.53 4.68 -2.40
C GLU A 111 -13.42 5.38 -1.04
N TYR A 112 -12.38 6.18 -0.92
CA TYR A 112 -12.19 7.09 0.19
C TYR A 112 -12.39 8.52 -0.28
N SER A 113 -12.81 9.38 0.65
CA SER A 113 -12.79 10.82 0.49
C SER A 113 -11.68 11.38 1.36
N LEU A 114 -10.66 11.97 0.74
CA LEU A 114 -9.55 12.61 1.44
C LEU A 114 -9.29 13.98 0.82
N PHE A 115 -9.30 15.03 1.64
CA PHE A 115 -8.98 16.40 1.22
C PHE A 115 -9.77 16.86 -0.01
N GLY A 116 -11.08 16.53 -0.06
CA GLY A 116 -11.98 16.90 -1.16
C GLY A 116 -11.81 16.08 -2.45
N GLN A 117 -10.95 15.07 -2.44
CA GLN A 117 -10.79 14.15 -3.56
C GLN A 117 -11.41 12.80 -3.23
N HIS A 118 -11.95 12.13 -4.26
CA HIS A 118 -12.55 10.80 -4.17
C HIS A 118 -11.72 9.77 -4.95
N GLY A 119 -11.79 8.50 -4.55
CA GLY A 119 -11.14 7.38 -5.22
C GLY A 119 -10.39 6.47 -4.24
N HIS A 120 -9.57 5.59 -4.76
CA HIS A 120 -8.69 4.77 -3.93
C HIS A 120 -7.45 5.59 -3.54
N LEU A 121 -7.56 6.26 -2.41
CA LEU A 121 -6.58 7.19 -1.86
C LEU A 121 -6.02 6.67 -0.55
N VAL A 122 -4.73 6.92 -0.29
CA VAL A 122 -4.10 6.58 0.98
C VAL A 122 -3.02 7.60 1.33
N THR A 123 -3.00 8.07 2.58
CA THR A 123 -1.90 8.89 3.11
C THR A 123 -0.67 8.00 3.28
N ARG A 124 0.40 8.29 2.54
CA ARG A 124 1.63 7.50 2.59
C ARG A 124 2.86 8.26 3.08
N LEU A 125 2.90 9.57 2.85
CA LEU A 125 4.01 10.37 3.36
C LEU A 125 3.50 11.47 4.27
N VAL A 126 4.26 11.72 5.33
CA VAL A 126 4.03 12.80 6.29
C VAL A 126 5.35 13.44 6.68
N ASN A 127 5.34 14.76 6.88
CA ASN A 127 6.49 15.51 7.34
C ASN A 127 6.37 15.77 8.85
N ARG A 128 7.24 15.14 9.64
CA ARG A 128 7.21 15.26 11.12
C ARG A 128 7.59 16.64 11.64
N ASP A 129 8.37 17.40 10.87
CA ASP A 129 8.79 18.75 11.27
C ASP A 129 7.63 19.75 11.11
N LYS A 130 6.66 19.45 10.24
CA LYS A 130 5.46 20.26 10.01
C LYS A 130 4.24 19.81 10.82
N ILE A 131 4.27 18.58 11.34
CA ILE A 131 3.19 18.01 12.17
C ILE A 131 3.76 17.73 13.56
N GLN A 132 3.56 18.68 14.46
CA GLN A 132 4.11 18.61 15.82
C GLN A 132 3.57 17.40 16.56
N GLY A 133 4.47 16.63 17.21
CA GLY A 133 4.12 15.42 17.96
C GLY A 133 3.54 14.30 17.10
N LEU A 134 3.89 14.27 15.79
CA LEU A 134 3.42 13.24 14.86
C LEU A 134 3.58 11.84 15.45
N HIS A 135 2.48 11.11 15.49
CA HIS A 135 2.46 9.72 15.93
C HIS A 135 1.41 8.90 15.14
N TYR A 136 1.49 7.57 15.25
CA TYR A 136 0.58 6.64 14.62
C TYR A 136 -0.23 5.90 15.66
N GLN A 137 -1.55 5.98 15.61
CA GLN A 137 -2.44 5.35 16.58
C GLN A 137 -3.77 4.92 15.94
N GLY A 138 -4.63 4.34 16.77
CA GLY A 138 -5.98 3.89 16.42
C GLY A 138 -6.04 2.39 16.21
N ASP A 139 -7.27 1.89 16.22
CA ASP A 139 -7.58 0.50 15.95
C ASP A 139 -7.94 0.31 14.48
N TYR A 140 -7.48 -0.79 13.90
CA TYR A 140 -7.80 -1.13 12.53
C TYR A 140 -9.35 -1.24 12.33
N PRO A 141 -9.91 -0.66 11.29
CA PRO A 141 -9.27 -0.02 10.14
C PRO A 141 -9.17 1.51 10.21
N LEU A 142 -9.25 2.09 11.40
CA LEU A 142 -9.29 3.55 11.64
C LEU A 142 -7.92 4.10 12.08
N GLU A 143 -6.90 3.25 12.09
CA GLU A 143 -5.55 3.68 12.42
C GLU A 143 -5.04 4.74 11.42
N GLY A 144 -4.14 5.60 11.88
CA GLY A 144 -3.59 6.67 11.06
C GLY A 144 -2.59 7.55 11.81
N PHE A 145 -2.19 8.60 11.13
CA PHE A 145 -1.31 9.63 11.68
C PHE A 145 -2.11 10.68 12.45
N PHE A 146 -1.59 11.11 13.57
CA PHE A 146 -2.15 12.11 14.47
C PHE A 146 -1.08 13.10 14.91
N ASP A 147 -1.47 14.30 15.27
CA ASP A 147 -0.60 15.31 15.87
C ASP A 147 -0.61 15.23 17.43
N GLN A 148 0.14 16.13 18.07
CA GLN A 148 0.25 16.17 19.54
C GLN A 148 -1.09 16.36 20.27
N ASP A 149 -2.07 16.99 19.63
CA ASP A 149 -3.37 17.28 20.21
C ASP A 149 -4.37 16.13 19.97
N GLY A 150 -3.90 15.05 19.34
CA GLY A 150 -4.71 13.88 18.97
C GLY A 150 -5.64 14.12 17.80
N VAL A 151 -5.41 15.17 17.01
CA VAL A 151 -6.16 15.44 15.80
C VAL A 151 -5.63 14.62 14.64
N SER A 152 -6.52 13.93 13.93
CA SER A 152 -6.14 13.14 12.77
C SER A 152 -5.58 14.03 11.66
N THR A 153 -4.50 13.59 11.03
CA THR A 153 -3.95 14.30 9.86
C THR A 153 -4.95 14.42 8.71
N ARG A 154 -6.00 13.60 8.67
CA ARG A 154 -7.09 13.69 7.68
C ARG A 154 -7.99 14.92 7.87
N GLU A 155 -7.95 15.54 9.05
CA GLU A 155 -8.74 16.73 9.41
C GLU A 155 -7.97 18.03 9.16
N ARG A 156 -6.71 17.95 8.74
CA ARG A 156 -5.88 19.12 8.46
C ARG A 156 -6.28 19.80 7.15
N ALA A 157 -5.82 21.03 6.95
CA ALA A 157 -6.19 21.88 5.82
C ALA A 157 -5.80 21.22 4.46
N PRO A 158 -6.74 21.02 3.53
CA PRO A 158 -6.49 20.30 2.27
C PRO A 158 -5.33 20.84 1.43
N GLN A 159 -5.11 22.16 1.44
CA GLN A 159 -4.05 22.81 0.68
C GLN A 159 -2.63 22.43 1.13
N ASN A 160 -2.50 21.87 2.32
CA ASN A 160 -1.22 21.41 2.87
C ASN A 160 -0.88 19.99 2.40
N TRP A 161 -1.73 19.37 1.59
CA TRP A 161 -1.59 17.98 1.14
C TRP A 161 -1.45 17.92 -0.36
N TYR A 162 -0.44 17.19 -0.82
CA TYR A 162 -0.30 16.86 -2.22
C TYR A 162 -1.00 15.52 -2.51
N ILE A 163 -1.75 15.46 -3.59
CA ILE A 163 -2.36 14.21 -4.07
C ILE A 163 -1.71 13.85 -5.39
N THR A 164 -1.11 12.65 -5.47
CA THR A 164 -0.36 12.25 -6.64
C THR A 164 -1.22 12.13 -7.90
N ASN A 165 -0.62 12.43 -9.06
CA ASN A 165 -1.24 12.18 -10.37
C ASN A 165 -1.05 10.72 -10.80
N ASN A 166 0.09 10.12 -10.42
CA ASN A 166 0.40 8.72 -10.69
C ASN A 166 -0.11 7.81 -9.59
N TYR A 167 -0.24 6.53 -9.88
CA TYR A 167 -0.85 5.52 -9.03
C TYR A 167 0.19 4.50 -8.56
N LEU A 168 0.14 4.09 -7.30
CA LEU A 168 0.79 2.87 -6.83
C LEU A 168 -0.05 1.63 -7.24
N HIS A 169 0.60 0.50 -7.37
CA HIS A 169 -0.05 -0.79 -7.62
C HIS A 169 -0.13 -1.55 -6.31
N HIS A 170 -1.35 -1.80 -5.83
CA HIS A 170 -1.62 -2.44 -4.54
C HIS A 170 -2.10 -3.87 -4.76
N ALA A 171 -1.25 -4.84 -4.43
CA ALA A 171 -1.48 -6.26 -4.69
C ALA A 171 -2.41 -6.95 -3.68
N MET A 172 -3.21 -6.18 -2.91
CA MET A 172 -4.00 -6.69 -1.78
C MET A 172 -5.02 -7.78 -2.14
N TYR A 173 -5.51 -7.81 -3.38
CA TYR A 173 -6.49 -8.81 -3.84
C TYR A 173 -5.87 -9.88 -4.75
N LEU A 174 -4.56 -9.88 -4.93
CA LEU A 174 -3.87 -10.95 -5.63
C LEU A 174 -3.67 -12.15 -4.71
N LYS A 175 -3.47 -13.33 -5.32
CA LYS A 175 -3.16 -14.56 -4.58
C LYS A 175 -1.84 -14.40 -3.83
N ARG A 176 -1.82 -14.76 -2.56
CA ARG A 176 -0.65 -14.68 -1.69
C ARG A 176 0.12 -16.00 -1.69
N SER A 177 1.44 -15.91 -1.50
CA SER A 177 2.34 -17.04 -1.38
C SER A 177 2.34 -17.67 0.02
N SER A 178 2.14 -16.87 1.06
CA SER A 178 2.14 -17.36 2.45
C SER A 178 1.03 -18.36 2.73
N ALA A 179 1.35 -19.43 3.43
CA ALA A 179 0.40 -20.47 3.82
C ALA A 179 -0.76 -19.88 4.64
N GLY A 180 -2.00 -20.21 4.25
CA GLY A 180 -3.21 -19.76 4.92
C GLY A 180 -3.60 -18.30 4.68
N ALA A 181 -2.73 -17.46 4.11
CA ALA A 181 -2.97 -16.03 3.92
C ALA A 181 -4.13 -15.72 2.94
N ASN A 182 -4.52 -16.67 2.11
CA ASN A 182 -5.65 -16.55 1.19
C ASN A 182 -7.01 -16.85 1.85
N LEU A 183 -7.01 -17.49 3.01
CA LEU A 183 -8.24 -17.86 3.75
C LEU A 183 -8.66 -16.76 4.72
N LYS A 184 -7.75 -16.39 5.63
CA LYS A 184 -7.95 -15.28 6.58
C LYS A 184 -6.61 -14.63 6.89
N SER A 185 -6.56 -13.30 6.89
CA SER A 185 -5.43 -12.56 7.44
C SER A 185 -5.61 -12.37 8.96
N VAL A 186 -4.57 -11.91 9.67
CA VAL A 186 -4.65 -11.41 11.05
C VAL A 186 -5.81 -10.40 11.22
N LEU A 187 -6.16 -9.70 10.15
CA LEU A 187 -7.22 -8.71 10.08
C LEU A 187 -8.61 -9.29 9.74
N HIS A 188 -8.77 -10.61 9.77
CA HIS A 188 -10.01 -11.33 9.45
C HIS A 188 -10.67 -10.96 8.11
N ARG A 189 -9.91 -10.45 7.14
CA ARG A 189 -10.41 -10.08 5.81
C ARG A 189 -10.17 -11.19 4.80
N HIS A 190 -11.19 -11.50 4.00
CA HIS A 190 -11.01 -12.26 2.76
C HIS A 190 -10.30 -11.36 1.74
N LYS A 191 -9.03 -11.66 1.48
CA LYS A 191 -8.22 -10.84 0.58
C LYS A 191 -8.30 -11.27 -0.89
N TYR A 192 -8.74 -12.49 -1.19
CA TYR A 192 -8.93 -12.88 -2.58
C TYR A 192 -10.29 -12.41 -3.10
N LYS A 193 -10.27 -11.61 -4.16
CA LYS A 193 -11.47 -10.98 -4.72
C LYS A 193 -11.59 -11.33 -6.20
N VAL A 194 -12.74 -11.88 -6.59
CA VAL A 194 -13.04 -12.20 -7.99
C VAL A 194 -14.02 -11.16 -8.51
N GLU A 195 -13.54 -10.25 -9.34
CA GLU A 195 -14.33 -9.23 -10.06
C GLU A 195 -13.64 -8.91 -11.39
N LYS A 196 -14.39 -8.43 -12.37
CA LYS A 196 -13.87 -8.09 -13.69
C LYS A 196 -12.87 -6.92 -13.62
N GLY A 197 -13.20 -5.88 -12.84
CA GLY A 197 -12.41 -4.66 -12.75
C GLY A 197 -12.31 -3.89 -14.07
N LEU A 198 -11.41 -2.92 -14.09
CA LEU A 198 -11.04 -2.12 -15.27
C LEU A 198 -9.60 -2.44 -15.70
N PRO A 199 -9.27 -2.37 -16.97
CA PRO A 199 -7.90 -2.52 -17.43
C PRO A 199 -7.05 -1.32 -16.99
N ILE A 200 -5.80 -1.59 -16.60
CA ILE A 200 -4.79 -0.56 -16.38
C ILE A 200 -4.26 -0.12 -17.74
N THR A 201 -4.40 1.16 -18.05
CA THR A 201 -3.97 1.77 -19.32
C THR A 201 -2.65 2.53 -19.22
N THR A 202 -2.18 2.78 -18.00
CA THR A 202 -0.89 3.40 -17.73
C THR A 202 0.25 2.37 -17.83
N PRO A 203 1.49 2.80 -18.10
CA PRO A 203 2.64 1.90 -18.06
C PRO A 203 2.76 1.20 -16.70
N LEU A 204 3.03 -0.11 -16.74
CA LEU A 204 3.26 -0.89 -15.52
C LEU A 204 4.59 -0.47 -14.85
N PRO A 205 4.69 -0.61 -13.53
CA PRO A 205 5.97 -0.43 -12.83
C PRO A 205 7.08 -1.30 -13.41
N GLU A 206 8.23 -0.71 -13.64
CA GLU A 206 9.41 -1.33 -14.28
C GLU A 206 9.89 -2.56 -13.52
N ILE A 207 9.67 -2.57 -12.20
CA ILE A 207 10.07 -3.68 -11.31
C ILE A 207 9.45 -5.02 -11.72
N PHE A 208 8.29 -5.01 -12.39
CA PHE A 208 7.64 -6.25 -12.86
C PHE A 208 8.40 -6.94 -14.00
N SER A 209 9.24 -6.22 -14.72
CA SER A 209 10.06 -6.76 -15.83
C SER A 209 11.51 -7.03 -15.44
N LEU A 210 11.93 -6.69 -14.21
CA LEU A 210 13.30 -6.95 -13.77
C LEU A 210 13.57 -8.45 -13.53
N PRO A 211 14.83 -8.89 -13.68
CA PRO A 211 15.25 -10.23 -13.26
C PRO A 211 14.87 -10.48 -11.80
N ARG A 212 14.37 -11.66 -11.53
CA ARG A 212 13.92 -12.07 -10.19
C ARG A 212 14.41 -13.48 -9.84
N PRO A 213 14.56 -13.81 -8.55
CA PRO A 213 14.79 -15.17 -8.11
C PRO A 213 13.70 -16.13 -8.59
N ASN A 214 14.05 -17.38 -8.92
CA ASN A 214 13.10 -18.39 -9.40
C ASN A 214 11.96 -18.72 -8.43
N ILE A 215 12.15 -18.43 -7.14
CA ILE A 215 11.14 -18.59 -6.09
C ILE A 215 10.03 -17.54 -6.15
N ILE A 216 10.24 -16.45 -6.90
CA ILE A 216 9.20 -15.42 -7.10
C ILE A 216 8.42 -15.77 -8.38
N PRO A 217 7.11 -16.03 -8.27
CA PRO A 217 6.26 -16.26 -9.44
C PRO A 217 6.31 -15.12 -10.45
N ASP A 218 6.09 -15.45 -11.72
CA ASP A 218 6.04 -14.43 -12.76
C ASP A 218 4.84 -13.49 -12.56
N PRO A 219 5.07 -12.20 -12.26
CA PRO A 219 3.98 -11.25 -12.07
C PRO A 219 3.24 -10.91 -13.38
N SER A 220 3.86 -11.18 -14.55
CA SER A 220 3.26 -10.93 -15.86
C SER A 220 2.21 -11.96 -16.29
N ILE A 221 2.02 -13.03 -15.51
CA ILE A 221 1.00 -14.04 -15.79
C ILE A 221 -0.38 -13.40 -15.65
N LYS A 222 -1.14 -13.43 -16.74
CA LYS A 222 -2.52 -12.95 -16.76
C LYS A 222 -3.43 -13.91 -15.99
N ARG A 223 -4.50 -13.38 -15.44
CA ARG A 223 -5.55 -14.17 -14.78
C ARG A 223 -6.16 -15.18 -15.75
N SER A 224 -6.52 -16.35 -15.21
CA SER A 224 -6.96 -17.49 -16.01
C SER A 224 -8.33 -17.27 -16.67
N PHE A 225 -8.64 -18.04 -17.74
CA PHE A 225 -9.96 -18.04 -18.35
C PHE A 225 -11.07 -18.35 -17.34
N THR A 226 -10.84 -19.26 -16.40
CA THR A 226 -11.79 -19.56 -15.32
C THR A 226 -12.05 -18.37 -14.42
N TYR A 227 -11.01 -17.57 -14.11
CA TYR A 227 -11.18 -16.31 -13.39
C TYR A 227 -12.06 -15.34 -14.17
N GLU A 228 -11.78 -15.14 -15.47
CA GLU A 228 -12.54 -14.24 -16.35
C GLU A 228 -14.02 -14.63 -16.44
N LEU A 229 -14.29 -15.91 -16.59
CA LEU A 229 -15.67 -16.44 -16.62
C LEU A 229 -16.40 -16.16 -15.31
N LEU A 230 -15.79 -16.52 -14.19
CA LEU A 230 -16.35 -16.28 -12.85
C LEU A 230 -16.54 -14.79 -12.58
N ALA A 231 -15.53 -13.96 -12.91
CA ALA A 231 -15.61 -12.51 -12.75
C ALA A 231 -16.75 -11.91 -13.58
N SER A 232 -16.96 -12.39 -14.81
CA SER A 232 -18.04 -11.93 -15.68
C SER A 232 -19.43 -12.26 -15.12
N LEU A 233 -19.59 -13.39 -14.43
CA LEU A 233 -20.86 -13.79 -13.80
C LEU A 233 -21.09 -13.09 -12.45
N ILE A 234 -20.03 -12.95 -11.64
CA ILE A 234 -20.14 -12.45 -10.27
C ILE A 234 -20.22 -10.91 -10.23
N THR A 235 -19.51 -10.21 -11.13
CA THR A 235 -19.43 -8.74 -11.09
C THR A 235 -20.80 -8.07 -11.22
N PRO A 236 -21.71 -8.45 -12.16
CA PRO A 236 -23.05 -7.85 -12.24
C PRO A 236 -23.86 -8.04 -10.95
N VAL A 237 -23.79 -9.24 -10.36
CA VAL A 237 -24.51 -9.56 -9.10
C VAL A 237 -23.99 -8.68 -7.95
N LYS A 238 -22.67 -8.49 -7.85
CA LYS A 238 -22.08 -7.59 -6.85
C LYS A 238 -22.44 -6.12 -7.08
N HIS A 239 -22.48 -5.67 -8.35
CA HIS A 239 -22.93 -4.31 -8.66
C HIS A 239 -24.38 -4.09 -8.27
N LEU A 240 -25.26 -5.07 -8.56
CA LEU A 240 -26.65 -5.01 -8.13
C LEU A 240 -26.77 -4.92 -6.61
N LYS A 241 -26.07 -5.81 -5.90
CA LYS A 241 -26.06 -5.82 -4.43
C LYS A 241 -25.61 -4.46 -3.84
N ARG A 242 -24.57 -3.81 -4.44
CA ARG A 242 -24.07 -2.50 -3.97
C ARG A 242 -25.03 -1.34 -4.22
N LYS A 243 -25.99 -1.48 -5.14
CA LYS A 243 -27.01 -0.45 -5.39
C LYS A 243 -28.17 -0.49 -4.39
N PHE A 244 -28.36 -1.62 -3.69
CA PHE A 244 -29.48 -1.83 -2.76
C PHE A 244 -29.02 -1.95 -1.29
N LEU A 245 -27.75 -1.81 -1.02
CA LEU A 245 -27.14 -1.74 0.31
C LEU A 245 -26.44 -0.39 0.52
#